data_84ecea3ffaba0754490c938e95d1078e
#
_entry.id   84ecea3ffaba0754490c938e95d1078e
#
_cell.length_a   1.000
_cell.length_b   1.000
_cell.length_c   1.000
_cell.angle_alpha   90.00
_cell.angle_beta   90.00
_cell.angle_gamma   90.00
#
_symmetry.space_group_name_H-M   'P 1'
#
loop_
_entity.id
_entity.type
_entity.pdbx_description
1 polymer ?
#
loop_
_entity_poly.entity_id
_entity_poly.type
_entity_poly.pdbx_seq_one_letter_code
_entity_poly.pdbx_strand_id
1 'polypeptide(L)'
;MTTPVSVYVDPASRFWVERRPGVHWKVLWEEGDRRAVLIRYDAGAVIPRHRHLADEQIWVLEGSVSDDTGICPAGGYARRPPGCVHTVTSQNGALVVALMSGSTEPC
;
A
#
# COMPACT_ATOMS: atom_id res chain seq x y z
N MET A 1 -34.21 -4.33 8.35
CA MET A 1 -32.88 -4.82 7.93
C MET A 1 -32.70 -4.51 6.46
N THR A 2 -31.55 -3.95 6.09
CA THR A 2 -31.25 -3.61 4.70
C THR A 2 -30.35 -4.66 4.08
N THR A 3 -30.52 -4.92 2.79
CA THR A 3 -29.64 -5.77 2.03
C THR A 3 -28.39 -5.00 1.66
N PRO A 4 -27.18 -5.52 1.98
CA PRO A 4 -25.95 -4.88 1.54
C PRO A 4 -25.87 -4.80 0.02
N VAL A 5 -25.32 -3.71 -0.48
CA VAL A 5 -25.15 -3.47 -1.91
C VAL A 5 -23.69 -3.19 -2.23
N SER A 6 -23.36 -3.24 -3.52
CA SER A 6 -22.02 -2.87 -3.98
C SER A 6 -21.75 -1.40 -3.68
N VAL A 7 -20.51 -1.12 -3.29
CA VAL A 7 -20.02 0.23 -3.05
C VAL A 7 -18.98 0.57 -4.10
N TYR A 8 -19.16 1.71 -4.75
CA TYR A 8 -18.25 2.19 -5.79
C TYR A 8 -17.56 3.46 -5.31
N VAL A 9 -16.25 3.51 -5.46
CA VAL A 9 -15.45 4.67 -5.09
C VAL A 9 -14.67 5.12 -6.33
N ASP A 10 -14.89 6.37 -6.73
CA ASP A 10 -14.06 7.00 -7.75
C ASP A 10 -12.81 7.57 -7.05
N PRO A 11 -11.60 7.07 -7.35
CA PRO A 11 -10.39 7.58 -6.72
C PRO A 11 -10.19 9.09 -6.92
N ALA A 12 -10.71 9.65 -8.03
CA ALA A 12 -10.62 11.09 -8.28
C ALA A 12 -11.38 11.93 -7.24
N SER A 13 -12.34 11.32 -6.52
CA SER A 13 -13.09 11.99 -5.46
C SER A 13 -12.34 12.01 -4.13
N ARG A 14 -11.19 11.35 -4.03
CA ARG A 14 -10.38 11.30 -2.82
C ARG A 14 -9.16 12.19 -2.98
N PHE A 15 -8.62 12.64 -1.85
CA PHE A 15 -7.40 13.46 -1.85
C PHE A 15 -6.18 12.60 -1.55
N TRP A 16 -5.06 12.94 -2.20
CA TRP A 16 -3.76 12.38 -1.83
C TRP A 16 -3.32 13.00 -0.51
N VAL A 17 -2.89 12.14 0.41
CA VAL A 17 -2.32 12.56 1.70
C VAL A 17 -0.89 12.03 1.76
N GLU A 18 0.10 12.92 1.88
CA GLU A 18 1.48 12.50 2.05
C GLU A 18 1.66 11.89 3.43
N ARG A 19 2.04 10.61 3.46
CA ARG A 19 2.23 9.85 4.71
C ARG A 19 3.67 9.94 5.21
N ARG A 20 4.60 10.08 4.29
CA ARG A 20 6.02 10.33 4.50
C ARG A 20 6.58 10.88 3.20
N PRO A 21 7.81 11.43 3.17
CA PRO A 21 8.36 12.01 1.93
C PRO A 21 8.27 11.05 0.75
N GLY A 22 7.59 11.48 -0.30
CA GLY A 22 7.44 10.72 -1.53
C GLY A 22 6.43 9.58 -1.52
N VAL A 23 5.67 9.39 -0.43
CA VAL A 23 4.67 8.31 -0.32
C VAL A 23 3.31 8.93 0.01
N HIS A 24 2.35 8.73 -0.90
CA HIS A 24 1.04 9.37 -0.83
C HIS A 24 -0.06 8.32 -0.84
N TRP A 25 -1.08 8.53 -0.01
CA TRP A 25 -2.22 7.61 0.11
C TRP A 25 -3.53 8.29 -0.29
N LYS A 26 -4.41 7.49 -0.92
CA LYS A 26 -5.85 7.73 -0.96
C LYS A 26 -6.52 6.54 -0.30
N VAL A 27 -7.24 6.77 0.78
CA VAL A 27 -8.00 5.69 1.42
C VAL A 27 -9.28 5.49 0.64
N LEU A 28 -9.48 4.29 0.09
CA LEU A 28 -10.65 3.95 -0.70
C LEU A 28 -11.76 3.37 0.18
N TRP A 29 -11.38 2.64 1.21
CA TRP A 29 -12.29 2.00 2.16
C TRP A 29 -11.57 1.74 3.47
N GLU A 30 -12.28 1.86 4.57
CA GLU A 30 -11.72 1.60 5.88
C GLU A 30 -12.82 1.10 6.81
N GLU A 31 -12.53 0.03 7.55
CA GLU A 31 -13.43 -0.53 8.55
C GLU A 31 -12.58 -1.24 9.62
N GLY A 32 -12.66 -0.73 10.85
CA GLY A 32 -11.84 -1.24 11.94
C GLY A 32 -10.36 -1.05 11.63
N ASP A 33 -9.59 -2.13 11.71
CA ASP A 33 -8.16 -2.13 11.39
C ASP A 33 -7.86 -2.51 9.93
N ARG A 34 -8.90 -2.67 9.11
CA ARG A 34 -8.78 -3.06 7.70
C ARG A 34 -9.01 -1.87 6.80
N ARG A 35 -8.23 -1.77 5.72
CA ARG A 35 -8.38 -0.68 4.75
C ARG A 35 -7.87 -1.07 3.38
N ALA A 36 -8.48 -0.47 2.36
CA ALA A 36 -8.01 -0.51 0.99
C ALA A 36 -7.48 0.87 0.63
N VAL A 37 -6.25 0.95 0.15
CA VAL A 37 -5.54 2.21 -0.07
C VAL A 37 -4.90 2.20 -1.44
N LEU A 38 -5.01 3.32 -2.14
CA LEU A 38 -4.22 3.57 -3.33
C LEU A 38 -2.97 4.33 -2.88
N ILE A 39 -1.80 3.78 -3.21
CA ILE A 39 -0.52 4.35 -2.80
C ILE A 39 0.26 4.78 -4.04
N ARG A 40 0.72 6.03 -4.02
CA ARG A 40 1.66 6.53 -5.03
C ARG A 40 3.02 6.74 -4.39
N TYR A 41 4.04 6.16 -5.03
CA TYR A 41 5.44 6.37 -4.69
C TYR A 41 6.06 7.29 -5.71
N ASP A 42 6.67 8.38 -5.26
CA ASP A 42 7.52 9.19 -6.12
C ASP A 42 8.81 8.42 -6.45
N ALA A 43 9.43 8.73 -7.58
CA ALA A 43 10.70 8.11 -7.92
C ALA A 43 11.73 8.33 -6.82
N GLY A 44 12.38 7.26 -6.36
CA GLY A 44 13.36 7.30 -5.28
C GLY A 44 12.77 7.25 -3.87
N ALA A 45 11.45 7.13 -3.73
CA ALA A 45 10.82 7.04 -2.40
C ALA A 45 11.27 5.81 -1.65
N VAL A 46 11.43 5.97 -0.33
CA VAL A 46 11.86 4.89 0.57
C VAL A 46 10.92 4.86 1.77
N ILE A 47 10.41 3.66 2.08
CA ILE A 47 9.78 3.41 3.37
C ILE A 47 10.84 2.73 4.23
N PRO A 48 11.31 3.37 5.32
CA PRO A 48 12.35 2.81 6.16
C PRO A 48 11.97 1.44 6.73
N ARG A 49 12.97 0.70 7.16
CA ARG A 49 12.80 -0.65 7.71
C ARG A 49 11.71 -0.67 8.77
N HIS A 50 10.79 -1.60 8.62
CA HIS A 50 9.64 -1.75 9.50
C HIS A 50 9.19 -3.20 9.54
N ARG A 51 8.42 -3.54 10.59
CA ARG A 51 7.81 -4.85 10.76
C ARG A 51 6.30 -4.74 10.55
N HIS A 52 5.73 -5.62 9.75
CA HIS A 52 4.29 -5.75 9.63
C HIS A 52 3.74 -6.53 10.82
N LEU A 53 2.80 -5.93 11.55
CA LEU A 53 2.14 -6.58 12.69
C LEU A 53 0.96 -7.44 12.23
N ALA A 54 0.47 -7.19 11.03
CA ALA A 54 -0.63 -7.92 10.42
C ALA A 54 -0.40 -8.05 8.92
N ASP A 55 -1.36 -8.62 8.21
CA ASP A 55 -1.26 -8.93 6.78
C ASP A 55 -1.36 -7.69 5.90
N GLU A 56 -0.57 -7.64 4.84
CA GLU A 56 -0.72 -6.67 3.76
C GLU A 56 -0.60 -7.37 2.42
N GLN A 57 -1.47 -7.01 1.50
CA GLN A 57 -1.40 -7.45 0.10
C GLN A 57 -1.33 -6.23 -0.80
N ILE A 58 -0.50 -6.30 -1.83
CA ILE A 58 -0.40 -5.22 -2.83
C ILE A 58 -0.50 -5.75 -4.24
N TRP A 59 -1.05 -4.93 -5.11
CA TRP A 59 -1.04 -5.10 -6.56
C TRP A 59 -0.44 -3.84 -7.16
N VAL A 60 0.60 -3.99 -7.96
CA VAL A 60 1.26 -2.86 -8.62
C VAL A 60 0.57 -2.57 -9.94
N LEU A 61 0.05 -1.34 -10.08
CA LEU A 61 -0.64 -0.89 -11.30
C LEU A 61 0.33 -0.25 -12.29
N GLU A 62 1.29 0.52 -11.78
CA GLU A 62 2.28 1.23 -12.59
C GLU A 62 3.61 1.25 -11.86
N GLY A 63 4.70 1.24 -12.60
CA GLY A 63 6.04 1.28 -12.03
C GLY A 63 6.43 -0.01 -11.33
N SER A 64 7.15 0.10 -10.24
CA SER A 64 7.60 -1.05 -9.46
C SER A 64 7.93 -0.66 -8.02
N VAL A 65 7.81 -1.62 -7.12
CA VAL A 65 8.30 -1.52 -5.74
C VAL A 65 9.23 -2.70 -5.46
N SER A 66 10.23 -2.48 -4.65
CA SER A 66 11.19 -3.51 -4.30
C SER A 66 11.49 -3.47 -2.81
N ASP A 67 11.98 -4.59 -2.30
CA ASP A 67 12.53 -4.70 -0.95
C ASP A 67 13.78 -5.57 -0.98
N ASP A 68 14.24 -6.00 0.19
CA ASP A 68 15.48 -6.79 0.34
C ASP A 68 15.45 -8.11 -0.41
N THR A 69 14.26 -8.62 -0.74
CA THR A 69 14.10 -9.98 -1.28
C THR A 69 13.63 -10.02 -2.72
N GLY A 70 13.19 -8.91 -3.30
CA GLY A 70 12.74 -8.93 -4.68
C GLY A 70 12.10 -7.65 -5.16
N ILE A 71 11.60 -7.72 -6.40
CA ILE A 71 10.94 -6.61 -7.09
C ILE A 71 9.55 -7.05 -7.49
N CYS A 72 8.57 -6.17 -7.27
CA CYS A 72 7.20 -6.34 -7.76
C CYS A 72 6.95 -5.30 -8.86
N PRO A 73 6.96 -5.70 -10.13
CA PRO A 73 6.69 -4.79 -11.24
C PRO A 73 5.20 -4.61 -11.48
N ALA A 74 4.86 -3.70 -12.40
CA ALA A 74 3.47 -3.49 -12.81
C ALA A 74 2.82 -4.79 -13.26
N GLY A 75 1.60 -5.04 -12.82
CA GLY A 75 0.87 -6.29 -13.01
C GLY A 75 1.19 -7.35 -11.97
N GLY A 76 2.18 -7.12 -11.11
CA GLY A 76 2.58 -8.06 -10.07
C GLY A 76 1.79 -7.91 -8.78
N TYR A 77 1.97 -8.92 -7.94
CA TYR A 77 1.34 -9.02 -6.63
C TYR A 77 2.40 -9.39 -5.58
N ALA A 78 2.27 -8.83 -4.40
CA ALA A 78 3.10 -9.23 -3.26
C ALA A 78 2.26 -9.29 -1.99
N ARG A 79 2.64 -10.19 -1.10
CA ARG A 79 2.03 -10.32 0.22
C ARG A 79 3.11 -10.15 1.27
N ARG A 80 2.79 -9.35 2.29
CA ARG A 80 3.62 -9.19 3.49
C ARG A 80 2.89 -9.82 4.65
N PRO A 81 3.23 -11.07 5.01
CA PRO A 81 2.58 -11.74 6.14
C PRO A 81 2.96 -11.09 7.47
N PRO A 82 2.20 -11.34 8.53
CA PRO A 82 2.56 -10.85 9.86
C PRO A 82 3.98 -11.25 10.24
N GLY A 83 4.75 -10.31 10.76
CA GLY A 83 6.14 -10.51 11.13
C GLY A 83 7.14 -10.17 10.02
N CYS A 84 6.69 -9.91 8.80
CA CYS A 84 7.56 -9.52 7.70
C CYS A 84 8.29 -8.22 8.04
N VAL A 85 9.61 -8.21 7.88
CA VAL A 85 10.46 -7.05 8.12
C VAL A 85 11.15 -6.70 6.81
N HIS A 86 11.00 -5.44 6.36
CA HIS A 86 11.63 -5.00 5.13
C HIS A 86 11.78 -3.47 5.05
N THR A 87 12.62 -3.04 4.12
CA THR A 87 12.70 -1.66 3.64
C THR A 87 12.14 -1.66 2.23
N VAL A 88 11.18 -0.78 1.95
CA VAL A 88 10.56 -0.70 0.63
C VAL A 88 11.10 0.50 -0.12
N THR A 89 11.45 0.29 -1.38
CA THR A 89 11.91 1.36 -2.27
C THR A 89 11.15 1.31 -3.58
N SER A 90 11.01 2.48 -4.22
CA SER A 90 10.51 2.57 -5.58
C SER A 90 11.46 3.46 -6.37
N GLN A 91 12.37 2.85 -7.12
CA GLN A 91 13.41 3.58 -7.83
C GLN A 91 12.82 4.55 -8.86
N ASN A 92 11.82 4.10 -9.61
CA ASN A 92 11.25 4.86 -10.71
C ASN A 92 9.82 5.37 -10.43
N GLY A 93 9.34 5.20 -9.22
CA GLY A 93 7.96 5.52 -8.86
C GLY A 93 7.02 4.34 -9.08
N ALA A 94 5.84 4.42 -8.49
CA ALA A 94 4.84 3.37 -8.59
C ALA A 94 3.44 3.88 -8.23
N LEU A 95 2.44 3.18 -8.74
CA LEU A 95 1.05 3.28 -8.29
C LEU A 95 0.62 1.88 -7.87
N VAL A 96 0.13 1.76 -6.64
CA VAL A 96 -0.10 0.47 -5.99
C VAL A 96 -1.47 0.48 -5.31
N VAL A 97 -2.20 -0.63 -5.41
CA VAL A 97 -3.37 -0.88 -4.56
C VAL A 97 -2.93 -1.76 -3.42
N ALA A 98 -3.18 -1.35 -2.19
CA ALA A 98 -2.86 -2.11 -0.99
C ALA A 98 -4.12 -2.46 -0.22
N LEU A 99 -4.20 -3.72 0.22
CA LEU A 99 -5.22 -4.18 1.16
C LEU A 99 -4.49 -4.49 2.45
N MET A 100 -4.77 -3.70 3.49
CA MET A 100 -4.02 -3.71 4.75
C MET A 100 -4.89 -4.09 5.92
N SER A 101 -4.30 -4.83 6.86
CA SER A 101 -4.87 -5.04 8.19
C SER A 101 -3.83 -4.60 9.22
N GLY A 102 -4.30 -4.05 10.35
CA GLY A 102 -3.42 -3.66 11.44
C GLY A 102 -2.42 -2.56 11.04
N SER A 103 -1.25 -2.60 11.68
CA SER A 103 -0.24 -1.57 11.55
C SER A 103 1.16 -2.14 11.35
N THR A 104 2.14 -1.24 11.24
CA THR A 104 3.56 -1.58 11.20
C THR A 104 4.26 -0.88 12.36
N GLU A 105 5.47 -1.35 12.69
CA GLU A 105 6.33 -0.70 13.66
C GLU A 105 7.74 -0.54 13.10
N PRO A 106 8.45 0.54 13.43
CA PRO A 106 9.85 0.72 13.05
C PRO A 106 10.73 -0.37 13.65
N CYS A 107 11.77 -0.74 12.98
CA CYS A 107 12.77 -1.65 13.52
C CYS A 107 14.21 -1.39 13.04
#